data_fbb9056071680a2df0c7a86db027aaa2
#
_entry.id   fbb9056071680a2df0c7a86db027aaa2
#
_cell.length_a   1.000
_cell.length_b   1.000
_cell.length_c   1.000
_cell.angle_alpha   90.00
_cell.angle_beta   90.00
_cell.angle_gamma   90.00
#
_symmetry.space_group_name_H-M   'P 1'
#
loop_
_entity.id
_entity.type
_entity.pdbx_description
1 polymer ?
#
loop_
_entity_poly.entity_id
_entity_poly.type
_entity_poly.pdbx_seq_one_letter_code
_entity_poly.pdbx_strand_id
1 'polypeptide(L)'
;MGRLAVEQLAAGYVEGIDILTDITLRVEPGTITGVIGPNGAGKSTLLKAIFGFLHPKRGRISLDGRDISAMAPHEIKRLGISYVPQGANIFPQLTVEENLLLGAWVIRSDKARVADRLERAYAAFPRLRERQHRRATMLSGGEAKMLSLAKELVTEPTLLLVDEPSAGLAPRIVEQVYARLLEVRGQGVTILLVDQNINKAVHVSDYLYMLERGQVRREGPRRDFADQLREIVRDALLGA
;
A
#
# COMPACT_ATOMS: atom_id res chain seq x y z
N MET A 1 -9.64 10.34 -10.47
CA MET A 1 -10.05 10.23 -9.05
C MET A 1 -8.96 9.51 -8.30
N GLY A 2 -8.82 9.73 -6.98
CA GLY A 2 -7.78 9.11 -6.14
C GLY A 2 -6.68 10.07 -5.69
N ARG A 3 -6.93 11.41 -5.70
CA ARG A 3 -6.03 12.38 -5.06
C ARG A 3 -6.14 12.28 -3.55
N LEU A 4 -5.06 11.88 -2.89
CA LEU A 4 -4.96 11.87 -1.44
C LEU A 4 -4.19 13.09 -0.97
N ALA A 5 -4.70 13.77 0.07
CA ALA A 5 -3.97 14.80 0.79
C ALA A 5 -3.98 14.48 2.28
N VAL A 6 -2.81 14.63 2.89
CA VAL A 6 -2.58 14.55 4.33
C VAL A 6 -2.02 15.90 4.76
N GLU A 7 -2.65 16.56 5.73
CA GLU A 7 -2.34 17.92 6.14
C GLU A 7 -2.07 17.95 7.65
N GLN A 8 -0.85 18.30 8.04
CA GLN A 8 -0.40 18.49 9.43
C GLN A 8 -0.78 17.34 10.37
N LEU A 9 -0.68 16.10 9.86
CA LEU A 9 -1.11 14.90 10.58
C LEU A 9 -0.21 14.61 11.78
N ALA A 10 -0.83 14.48 12.96
CA ALA A 10 -0.24 13.87 14.15
C ALA A 10 -1.04 12.63 14.54
N ALA A 11 -0.34 11.52 14.76
CA ALA A 11 -0.96 10.24 15.12
C ALA A 11 0.00 9.36 15.95
N GLY A 12 -0.57 8.53 16.83
CA GLY A 12 0.16 7.59 17.65
C GLY A 12 -0.79 6.61 18.33
N TYR A 13 -0.28 5.46 18.75
CA TYR A 13 -1.07 4.38 19.33
C TYR A 13 -1.44 4.61 20.80
N VAL A 14 -0.71 5.49 21.49
CA VAL A 14 -0.90 5.79 22.91
C VAL A 14 -1.21 7.27 23.05
N GLU A 15 -2.11 7.60 23.96
CA GLU A 15 -2.40 8.99 24.31
C GLU A 15 -1.14 9.68 24.81
N GLY A 16 -0.90 10.93 24.37
CA GLY A 16 0.31 11.69 24.72
C GLY A 16 1.59 11.29 23.95
N ILE A 17 1.61 10.19 23.20
CA ILE A 17 2.78 9.78 22.41
C ILE A 17 2.43 9.83 20.92
N ASP A 18 3.05 10.75 20.20
CA ASP A 18 2.90 10.89 18.74
C ASP A 18 4.06 10.18 18.02
N ILE A 19 3.71 9.26 17.11
CA ILE A 19 4.66 8.62 16.20
C ILE A 19 4.82 9.46 14.94
N LEU A 20 3.73 10.07 14.50
CA LEU A 20 3.71 11.05 13.41
C LEU A 20 3.49 12.42 13.99
N THR A 21 4.33 13.37 13.60
CA THR A 21 4.29 14.76 14.07
C THR A 21 4.36 15.70 12.86
N ASP A 22 3.21 16.33 12.53
CA ASP A 22 3.13 17.31 11.45
C ASP A 22 3.44 16.76 10.04
N ILE A 23 2.89 15.58 9.70
CA ILE A 23 3.04 15.01 8.36
C ILE A 23 2.12 15.75 7.37
N THR A 24 2.72 16.31 6.33
CA THR A 24 2.00 16.86 5.17
C THR A 24 2.51 16.18 3.91
N LEU A 25 1.61 15.57 3.13
CA LEU A 25 1.93 14.95 1.84
C LEU A 25 0.73 14.94 0.89
N ARG A 26 1.02 14.79 -0.40
CA ARG A 26 0.04 14.67 -1.46
C ARG A 26 0.37 13.50 -2.37
N VAL A 27 -0.68 12.81 -2.83
CA VAL A 27 -0.56 11.71 -3.79
C VAL A 27 -1.42 12.08 -5.00
N GLU A 28 -0.78 12.27 -6.14
CA GLU A 28 -1.47 12.65 -7.36
C GLU A 28 -2.08 11.42 -8.06
N PRO A 29 -3.27 11.57 -8.69
CA PRO A 29 -3.95 10.47 -9.36
C PRO A 29 -3.10 9.79 -10.44
N GLY A 30 -3.16 8.45 -10.48
CA GLY A 30 -2.47 7.64 -11.50
C GLY A 30 -0.95 7.61 -11.36
N THR A 31 -0.39 8.06 -10.23
CA THR A 31 1.05 8.03 -9.94
C THR A 31 1.39 7.02 -8.86
N ILE A 32 2.67 6.67 -8.76
CA ILE A 32 3.23 6.00 -7.59
C ILE A 32 3.97 7.04 -6.75
N THR A 33 3.46 7.31 -5.55
CA THR A 33 4.16 8.12 -4.56
C THR A 33 4.85 7.20 -3.57
N GLY A 34 6.17 7.31 -3.45
CA GLY A 34 6.99 6.54 -2.52
C GLY A 34 7.17 7.27 -1.19
N VAL A 35 7.06 6.53 -0.08
CA VAL A 35 7.45 6.99 1.25
C VAL A 35 8.58 6.09 1.74
N ILE A 36 9.76 6.65 1.85
CA ILE A 36 10.99 5.96 2.26
C ILE A 36 11.46 6.47 3.63
N GLY A 37 12.33 5.72 4.26
CA GLY A 37 12.93 6.09 5.54
C GLY A 37 13.32 4.88 6.39
N PRO A 38 14.07 5.08 7.48
CA PRO A 38 14.52 4.01 8.35
C PRO A 38 13.36 3.30 9.05
N ASN A 39 13.66 2.15 9.67
CA ASN A 39 12.71 1.46 10.53
C ASN A 39 12.34 2.34 11.73
N GLY A 40 11.05 2.35 12.08
CA GLY A 40 10.56 3.23 13.14
C GLY A 40 10.29 4.69 12.72
N ALA A 41 10.52 5.09 11.47
CA ALA A 41 10.26 6.44 11.00
C ALA A 41 8.76 6.84 10.96
N GLY A 42 7.84 5.88 11.15
CA GLY A 42 6.40 6.13 11.13
C GLY A 42 5.69 5.74 9.83
N LYS A 43 6.38 5.12 8.87
CA LYS A 43 5.86 4.78 7.54
C LYS A 43 4.55 3.96 7.59
N SER A 44 4.56 2.81 8.24
CA SER A 44 3.35 1.96 8.38
C SER A 44 2.27 2.63 9.24
N THR A 45 2.66 3.47 10.19
CA THR A 45 1.71 4.27 11.00
C THR A 45 0.96 5.26 10.13
N LEU A 46 1.63 5.88 9.16
CA LEU A 46 1.00 6.77 8.17
C LEU A 46 -0.06 6.03 7.35
N LEU A 47 0.27 4.86 6.79
CA LEU A 47 -0.70 4.06 6.03
C LEU A 47 -1.89 3.62 6.88
N LYS A 48 -1.64 3.22 8.14
CA LYS A 48 -2.70 2.85 9.09
C LYS A 48 -3.61 4.02 9.45
N ALA A 49 -3.06 5.23 9.57
CA ALA A 49 -3.85 6.43 9.79
C ALA A 49 -4.71 6.76 8.55
N ILE A 50 -4.16 6.68 7.35
CA ILE A 50 -4.89 6.90 6.11
C ILE A 50 -6.02 5.88 5.92
N PHE A 51 -5.79 4.62 6.30
CA PHE A 51 -6.79 3.55 6.15
C PHE A 51 -7.78 3.46 7.32
N GLY A 52 -7.69 4.35 8.32
CA GLY A 52 -8.62 4.42 9.44
C GLY A 52 -8.40 3.37 10.55
N PHE A 53 -7.26 2.65 10.56
CA PHE A 53 -6.88 1.81 11.69
C PHE A 53 -6.37 2.60 12.89
N LEU A 54 -5.99 3.85 12.65
CA LEU A 54 -5.51 4.79 13.64
C LEU A 54 -6.11 6.15 13.33
N HIS A 55 -6.83 6.74 14.29
CA HIS A 55 -7.40 8.06 14.08
C HIS A 55 -6.37 9.16 14.32
N PRO A 56 -6.34 10.19 13.45
CA PRO A 56 -5.53 11.39 13.68
C PRO A 56 -5.87 12.04 15.02
N LYS A 57 -4.85 12.45 15.76
CA LYS A 57 -5.00 13.32 16.94
C LYS A 57 -5.09 14.78 16.54
N ARG A 58 -4.41 15.14 15.44
CA ARG A 58 -4.44 16.48 14.81
C ARG A 58 -4.26 16.32 13.31
N GLY A 59 -4.61 17.35 12.57
CA GLY A 59 -4.51 17.37 11.12
C GLY A 59 -5.69 16.72 10.42
N ARG A 60 -5.56 16.54 9.12
CA ARG A 60 -6.64 16.08 8.25
C ARG A 60 -6.14 15.14 7.18
N ILE A 61 -6.97 14.16 6.84
CA ILE A 61 -6.77 13.26 5.70
C ILE A 61 -7.97 13.41 4.76
N SER A 62 -7.72 13.66 3.49
CA SER A 62 -8.80 13.80 2.51
C SER A 62 -8.52 13.02 1.23
N LEU A 63 -9.59 12.45 0.65
CA LEU A 63 -9.60 11.79 -0.65
C LEU A 63 -10.50 12.59 -1.61
N ASP A 64 -9.94 13.08 -2.72
CA ASP A 64 -10.66 13.92 -3.69
C ASP A 64 -11.40 15.11 -3.03
N GLY A 65 -10.80 15.70 -1.96
CA GLY A 65 -11.36 16.81 -1.18
C GLY A 65 -12.34 16.38 -0.07
N ARG A 66 -12.78 15.12 -0.04
CA ARG A 66 -13.64 14.59 1.03
C ARG A 66 -12.78 14.24 2.25
N ASP A 67 -13.14 14.74 3.40
CA ASP A 67 -12.52 14.36 4.67
C ASP A 67 -12.83 12.89 5.03
N ILE A 68 -11.77 12.12 5.30
CA ILE A 68 -11.84 10.71 5.69
C ILE A 68 -11.19 10.44 7.05
N SER A 69 -10.76 11.48 7.77
CA SER A 69 -9.96 11.39 9.01
C SER A 69 -10.61 10.55 10.12
N ALA A 70 -11.95 10.61 10.22
CA ALA A 70 -12.72 9.90 11.24
C ALA A 70 -13.46 8.66 10.71
N MET A 71 -13.23 8.28 9.45
CA MET A 71 -13.93 7.16 8.82
C MET A 71 -13.36 5.82 9.26
N ALA A 72 -14.22 4.82 9.41
CA ALA A 72 -13.81 3.45 9.70
C ALA A 72 -13.20 2.76 8.45
N PRO A 73 -12.32 1.76 8.60
CA PRO A 73 -11.64 1.08 7.48
C PRO A 73 -12.59 0.54 6.41
N HIS A 74 -13.74 0.01 6.80
CA HIS A 74 -14.71 -0.53 5.87
C HIS A 74 -15.42 0.57 5.03
N GLU A 75 -15.56 1.77 5.56
CA GLU A 75 -16.09 2.93 4.84
C GLU A 75 -15.04 3.46 3.87
N ILE A 76 -13.79 3.57 4.30
CA ILE A 76 -12.65 3.96 3.47
C ILE A 76 -12.49 2.99 2.30
N LYS A 77 -12.62 1.68 2.54
CA LYS A 77 -12.58 0.66 1.47
C LYS A 77 -13.72 0.86 0.45
N ARG A 78 -14.92 1.27 0.88
CA ARG A 78 -16.04 1.59 -0.03
C ARG A 78 -15.79 2.83 -0.90
N LEU A 79 -14.92 3.74 -0.48
CA LEU A 79 -14.50 4.88 -1.29
C LEU A 79 -13.46 4.52 -2.36
N GLY A 80 -13.04 3.23 -2.43
CA GLY A 80 -12.07 2.76 -3.40
C GLY A 80 -10.61 2.83 -2.93
N ILE A 81 -10.36 2.90 -1.62
CA ILE A 81 -9.01 2.74 -1.06
C ILE A 81 -8.83 1.29 -0.62
N SER A 82 -7.77 0.63 -1.07
CA SER A 82 -7.35 -0.69 -0.59
C SER A 82 -6.01 -0.63 0.11
N TYR A 83 -5.76 -1.56 1.04
CA TYR A 83 -4.53 -1.60 1.83
C TYR A 83 -3.89 -3.00 1.78
N VAL A 84 -2.67 -3.06 1.29
CA VAL A 84 -1.80 -4.26 1.28
C VAL A 84 -0.80 -4.12 2.41
N PRO A 85 -0.94 -4.83 3.54
CA PRO A 85 0.00 -4.74 4.65
C PRO A 85 1.32 -5.46 4.38
N GLN A 86 2.32 -5.22 5.24
CA GLN A 86 3.66 -5.78 5.16
C GLN A 86 3.69 -7.31 5.05
N GLY A 87 2.85 -8.02 5.79
CA GLY A 87 2.73 -9.47 5.71
C GLY A 87 1.82 -9.97 4.59
N ALA A 88 1.63 -11.27 4.51
CA ALA A 88 0.59 -11.86 3.70
C ALA A 88 -0.76 -11.72 4.43
N ASN A 89 -1.57 -10.77 3.98
CA ASN A 89 -2.94 -10.57 4.49
C ASN A 89 -3.90 -11.59 3.87
N ILE A 90 -3.71 -12.86 4.18
CA ILE A 90 -4.52 -13.97 3.68
C ILE A 90 -5.08 -14.79 4.84
N PHE A 91 -6.14 -15.53 4.57
CA PHE A 91 -6.70 -16.51 5.49
C PHE A 91 -6.14 -17.89 5.14
N PRO A 92 -5.18 -18.43 5.91
CA PRO A 92 -4.42 -19.61 5.52
C PRO A 92 -5.26 -20.87 5.32
N GLN A 93 -6.32 -21.03 6.09
CA GLN A 93 -7.21 -22.21 6.05
C GLN A 93 -8.22 -22.17 4.89
N LEU A 94 -8.44 -21.01 4.30
CA LEU A 94 -9.31 -20.82 3.16
C LEU A 94 -8.55 -21.12 1.86
N THR A 95 -9.30 -21.46 0.81
CA THR A 95 -8.77 -21.62 -0.55
C THR A 95 -8.34 -20.25 -1.12
N VAL A 96 -7.62 -20.28 -2.23
CA VAL A 96 -7.28 -19.07 -3.00
C VAL A 96 -8.55 -18.32 -3.42
N GLU A 97 -9.54 -19.05 -3.95
CA GLU A 97 -10.82 -18.48 -4.37
C GLU A 97 -11.58 -17.83 -3.21
N GLU A 98 -11.69 -18.51 -2.06
CA GLU A 98 -12.35 -17.98 -0.87
C GLU A 98 -11.64 -16.71 -0.36
N ASN A 99 -10.30 -16.65 -0.41
CA ASN A 99 -9.55 -15.47 -0.08
C ASN A 99 -9.88 -14.29 -1.01
N LEU A 100 -9.98 -14.53 -2.32
CA LEU A 100 -10.38 -13.50 -3.30
C LEU A 100 -11.82 -13.05 -3.08
N LEU A 101 -12.75 -13.96 -2.79
CA LEU A 101 -14.13 -13.65 -2.45
C LEU A 101 -14.25 -12.76 -1.21
N LEU A 102 -13.42 -12.99 -0.18
CA LEU A 102 -13.35 -12.09 0.98
C LEU A 102 -12.81 -10.70 0.60
N GLY A 103 -11.87 -10.61 -0.35
CA GLY A 103 -11.44 -9.33 -0.91
C GLY A 103 -12.59 -8.55 -1.56
N ALA A 104 -13.48 -9.27 -2.26
CA ALA A 104 -14.67 -8.73 -2.94
C ALA A 104 -15.84 -8.43 -1.98
N TRP A 105 -15.69 -8.54 -0.66
CA TRP A 105 -16.78 -8.43 0.31
C TRP A 105 -17.61 -7.15 0.19
N VAL A 106 -16.99 -6.03 -0.15
CA VAL A 106 -17.70 -4.74 -0.30
C VAL A 106 -18.66 -4.68 -1.48
N ILE A 107 -18.50 -5.58 -2.46
CA ILE A 107 -19.37 -5.71 -3.65
C ILE A 107 -20.18 -7.01 -3.66
N ARG A 108 -20.20 -7.77 -2.56
CA ARG A 108 -20.78 -9.13 -2.48
C ARG A 108 -22.26 -9.25 -2.85
N SER A 109 -23.02 -8.15 -2.80
CA SER A 109 -24.43 -8.11 -3.20
C SER A 109 -24.62 -8.24 -4.72
N ASP A 110 -23.62 -7.87 -5.51
CA ASP A 110 -23.61 -7.96 -6.97
C ASP A 110 -22.81 -9.19 -7.42
N LYS A 111 -23.49 -10.34 -7.51
CA LYS A 111 -22.86 -11.62 -7.86
C LYS A 111 -22.20 -11.60 -9.24
N ALA A 112 -22.80 -10.93 -10.23
CA ALA A 112 -22.26 -10.83 -11.58
C ALA A 112 -20.95 -10.03 -11.57
N ARG A 113 -20.93 -8.91 -10.86
CA ARG A 113 -19.72 -8.10 -10.67
C ARG A 113 -18.65 -8.86 -9.91
N VAL A 114 -18.98 -9.60 -8.87
CA VAL A 114 -18.01 -10.45 -8.16
C VAL A 114 -17.37 -11.46 -9.10
N ALA A 115 -18.17 -12.17 -9.91
CA ALA A 115 -17.63 -13.16 -10.86
C ALA A 115 -16.69 -12.50 -11.89
N ASP A 116 -17.08 -11.37 -12.49
CA ASP A 116 -16.22 -10.60 -13.41
C ASP A 116 -14.89 -10.20 -12.73
N ARG A 117 -14.93 -9.72 -11.49
CA ARG A 117 -13.75 -9.31 -10.75
C ARG A 117 -12.80 -10.47 -10.43
N LEU A 118 -13.34 -11.62 -10.09
CA LEU A 118 -12.55 -12.84 -9.89
C LEU A 118 -11.85 -13.27 -11.18
N GLU A 119 -12.56 -13.27 -12.32
CA GLU A 119 -11.97 -13.62 -13.62
C GLU A 119 -10.83 -12.67 -13.99
N ARG A 120 -11.00 -11.36 -13.77
CA ARG A 120 -9.94 -10.35 -14.00
C ARG A 120 -8.74 -10.58 -13.05
N ALA A 121 -9.00 -10.90 -11.77
CA ALA A 121 -7.94 -11.23 -10.83
C ALA A 121 -7.16 -12.47 -11.29
N TYR A 122 -7.84 -13.51 -11.74
CA TYR A 122 -7.19 -14.71 -12.28
C TYR A 122 -6.43 -14.46 -13.58
N ALA A 123 -6.95 -13.61 -14.46
CA ALA A 123 -6.22 -13.18 -15.68
C ALA A 123 -4.93 -12.43 -15.32
N ALA A 124 -5.01 -11.56 -14.31
CA ALA A 124 -3.85 -10.81 -13.81
C ALA A 124 -2.86 -11.68 -13.02
N PHE A 125 -3.31 -12.75 -12.37
CA PHE A 125 -2.51 -13.66 -11.55
C PHE A 125 -2.72 -15.13 -11.96
N PRO A 126 -2.22 -15.60 -13.13
CA PRO A 126 -2.51 -16.94 -13.67
C PRO A 126 -2.12 -18.09 -12.71
N ARG A 127 -1.02 -17.92 -11.94
CA ARG A 127 -0.60 -18.92 -10.94
C ARG A 127 -1.63 -19.12 -9.82
N LEU A 128 -2.39 -18.10 -9.47
CA LEU A 128 -3.48 -18.22 -8.50
C LEU A 128 -4.66 -19.01 -9.08
N ARG A 129 -4.94 -18.86 -10.40
CA ARG A 129 -5.95 -19.65 -11.08
C ARG A 129 -5.63 -21.15 -11.06
N GLU A 130 -4.39 -21.52 -11.33
CA GLU A 130 -3.93 -22.92 -11.27
C GLU A 130 -4.13 -23.54 -9.87
N ARG A 131 -4.25 -22.72 -8.84
CA ARG A 131 -4.34 -23.10 -7.43
C ARG A 131 -5.66 -22.69 -6.76
N GLN A 132 -6.67 -22.27 -7.53
CA GLN A 132 -7.89 -21.64 -7.00
C GLN A 132 -8.57 -22.45 -5.89
N HIS A 133 -8.59 -23.77 -5.99
CA HIS A 133 -9.22 -24.68 -5.00
C HIS A 133 -8.24 -25.18 -3.92
N ARG A 134 -6.97 -24.75 -3.94
CA ARG A 134 -6.01 -25.11 -2.91
C ARG A 134 -6.08 -24.16 -1.73
N ARG A 135 -5.89 -24.68 -0.52
CA ARG A 135 -5.77 -23.86 0.69
C ARG A 135 -4.54 -22.97 0.61
N ALA A 136 -4.66 -21.75 1.13
CA ALA A 136 -3.56 -20.76 1.10
C ALA A 136 -2.35 -21.19 1.94
N THR A 137 -2.50 -22.13 2.90
CA THR A 137 -1.38 -22.77 3.60
C THR A 137 -0.42 -23.53 2.68
N MET A 138 -0.87 -23.94 1.50
CA MET A 138 -0.06 -24.68 0.53
C MET A 138 0.68 -23.79 -0.47
N LEU A 139 0.54 -22.47 -0.35
CA LEU A 139 1.21 -21.50 -1.21
C LEU A 139 2.64 -21.24 -0.71
N SER A 140 3.56 -21.04 -1.64
CA SER A 140 4.86 -20.45 -1.31
C SER A 140 4.70 -19.01 -0.80
N GLY A 141 5.70 -18.48 -0.10
CA GLY A 141 5.66 -17.10 0.40
C GLY A 141 5.41 -16.07 -0.71
N GLY A 142 5.97 -16.29 -1.90
CA GLY A 142 5.72 -15.46 -3.08
C GLY A 142 4.29 -15.55 -3.59
N GLU A 143 3.73 -16.77 -3.71
CA GLU A 143 2.33 -16.97 -4.10
C GLU A 143 1.36 -16.37 -3.08
N ALA A 144 1.65 -16.51 -1.78
CA ALA A 144 0.89 -15.91 -0.69
C ALA A 144 0.88 -14.36 -0.78
N LYS A 145 2.03 -13.76 -1.12
CA LYS A 145 2.11 -12.30 -1.34
C LYS A 145 1.32 -11.86 -2.58
N MET A 146 1.39 -12.64 -3.67
CA MET A 146 0.58 -12.37 -4.86
C MET A 146 -0.92 -12.51 -4.58
N LEU A 147 -1.33 -13.49 -3.78
CA LEU A 147 -2.73 -13.63 -3.34
C LEU A 147 -3.16 -12.44 -2.48
N SER A 148 -2.31 -11.99 -1.55
CA SER A 148 -2.57 -10.79 -0.74
C SER A 148 -2.79 -9.55 -1.61
N LEU A 149 -1.96 -9.35 -2.63
CA LEU A 149 -2.10 -8.25 -3.58
C LEU A 149 -3.37 -8.40 -4.44
N ALA A 150 -3.60 -9.57 -5.01
CA ALA A 150 -4.78 -9.87 -5.82
C ALA A 150 -6.09 -9.63 -5.04
N LYS A 151 -6.14 -10.05 -3.77
CA LYS A 151 -7.27 -9.86 -2.87
C LYS A 151 -7.63 -8.38 -2.67
N GLU A 152 -6.64 -7.50 -2.60
CA GLU A 152 -6.89 -6.06 -2.46
C GLU A 152 -7.22 -5.39 -3.81
N LEU A 153 -6.76 -5.95 -4.93
CA LEU A 153 -7.04 -5.45 -6.27
C LEU A 153 -8.39 -5.91 -6.83
N VAL A 154 -9.00 -6.98 -6.29
CA VAL A 154 -10.27 -7.54 -6.80
C VAL A 154 -11.42 -6.54 -6.82
N THR A 155 -11.39 -5.52 -5.99
CA THR A 155 -12.39 -4.44 -5.96
C THR A 155 -12.12 -3.32 -6.95
N GLU A 156 -11.00 -3.36 -7.70
CA GLU A 156 -10.48 -2.29 -8.56
C GLU A 156 -10.44 -0.94 -7.83
N PRO A 157 -9.53 -0.82 -6.86
CA PRO A 157 -9.40 0.40 -6.08
C PRO A 157 -8.92 1.57 -6.97
N THR A 158 -9.29 2.78 -6.61
CA THR A 158 -8.73 4.01 -7.19
C THR A 158 -7.42 4.41 -6.54
N LEU A 159 -7.22 4.01 -5.28
CA LEU A 159 -5.99 4.23 -4.50
C LEU A 159 -5.59 2.93 -3.78
N LEU A 160 -4.36 2.50 -3.98
CA LEU A 160 -3.76 1.35 -3.33
C LEU A 160 -2.67 1.82 -2.36
N LEU A 161 -2.84 1.52 -1.09
CA LEU A 161 -1.84 1.70 -0.05
C LEU A 161 -1.02 0.41 0.06
N VAL A 162 0.30 0.48 -0.04
CA VAL A 162 1.18 -0.70 -0.06
C VAL A 162 2.28 -0.55 0.98
N ASP A 163 2.29 -1.45 1.96
CA ASP A 163 3.23 -1.42 3.10
C ASP A 163 4.29 -2.51 2.93
N GLU A 164 5.54 -2.09 2.69
CA GLU A 164 6.74 -2.92 2.58
C GLU A 164 6.52 -4.23 1.78
N PRO A 165 6.14 -4.13 0.50
CA PRO A 165 5.75 -5.30 -0.28
C PRO A 165 6.91 -6.28 -0.54
N SER A 166 8.16 -5.84 -0.38
CA SER A 166 9.38 -6.62 -0.63
C SER A 166 9.90 -7.37 0.60
N ALA A 167 9.39 -7.07 1.80
CA ALA A 167 9.93 -7.60 3.05
C ALA A 167 9.87 -9.14 3.12
N GLY A 168 11.03 -9.77 3.40
CA GLY A 168 11.14 -11.22 3.59
C GLY A 168 10.99 -12.07 2.32
N LEU A 169 10.99 -11.45 1.13
CA LEU A 169 10.83 -12.17 -0.14
C LEU A 169 12.17 -12.39 -0.85
N ALA A 170 12.24 -13.51 -1.59
CA ALA A 170 13.38 -13.77 -2.48
C ALA A 170 13.45 -12.71 -3.60
N PRO A 171 14.65 -12.32 -4.07
CA PRO A 171 14.84 -11.25 -5.05
C PRO A 171 13.96 -11.36 -6.30
N ARG A 172 13.80 -12.58 -6.85
CA ARG A 172 12.96 -12.84 -8.02
C ARG A 172 11.47 -12.50 -7.76
N ILE A 173 10.98 -12.76 -6.55
CA ILE A 173 9.59 -12.46 -6.18
C ILE A 173 9.43 -10.94 -5.99
N VAL A 174 10.43 -10.29 -5.40
CA VAL A 174 10.46 -8.82 -5.27
C VAL A 174 10.26 -8.17 -6.63
N GLU A 175 11.02 -8.57 -7.67
CA GLU A 175 10.85 -8.05 -9.03
C GLU A 175 9.43 -8.24 -9.56
N GLN A 176 8.84 -9.41 -9.34
CA GLN A 176 7.46 -9.68 -9.78
C GLN A 176 6.44 -8.79 -9.07
N VAL A 177 6.60 -8.54 -7.76
CA VAL A 177 5.71 -7.65 -7.00
C VAL A 177 5.76 -6.23 -7.55
N TYR A 178 6.97 -5.68 -7.74
CA TYR A 178 7.10 -4.32 -8.27
C TYR A 178 6.63 -4.20 -9.73
N ALA A 179 6.91 -5.20 -10.57
CA ALA A 179 6.37 -5.24 -11.94
C ALA A 179 4.84 -5.19 -11.92
N ARG A 180 4.21 -5.93 -11.01
CA ARG A 180 2.75 -5.90 -10.84
C ARG A 180 2.24 -4.53 -10.38
N LEU A 181 2.93 -3.85 -9.48
CA LEU A 181 2.56 -2.49 -9.05
C LEU A 181 2.63 -1.49 -10.23
N LEU A 182 3.66 -1.60 -11.08
CA LEU A 182 3.77 -0.77 -12.29
C LEU A 182 2.63 -1.04 -13.29
N GLU A 183 2.24 -2.30 -13.50
CA GLU A 183 1.09 -2.67 -14.34
C GLU A 183 -0.23 -2.09 -13.79
N VAL A 184 -0.45 -2.22 -12.48
CA VAL A 184 -1.62 -1.67 -11.79
C VAL A 184 -1.68 -0.14 -11.92
N ARG A 185 -0.54 0.54 -11.75
CA ARG A 185 -0.42 1.98 -12.01
C ARG A 185 -0.72 2.30 -13.48
N GLY A 186 -0.24 1.50 -14.44
CA GLY A 186 -0.52 1.64 -15.86
C GLY A 186 -2.01 1.52 -16.22
N GLN A 187 -2.81 0.89 -15.37
CA GLN A 187 -4.27 0.82 -15.46
C GLN A 187 -4.98 2.03 -14.82
N GLY A 188 -4.23 3.04 -14.36
CA GLY A 188 -4.75 4.28 -13.79
C GLY A 188 -4.97 4.25 -12.27
N VAL A 189 -4.57 3.18 -11.57
CA VAL A 189 -4.63 3.11 -10.10
C VAL A 189 -3.55 3.99 -9.51
N THR A 190 -3.92 4.83 -8.56
CA THR A 190 -2.98 5.61 -7.74
C THR A 190 -2.36 4.70 -6.68
N ILE A 191 -1.06 4.83 -6.41
CA ILE A 191 -0.36 3.99 -5.43
C ILE A 191 0.41 4.87 -4.45
N LEU A 192 0.19 4.66 -3.15
CA LEU A 192 1.06 5.13 -2.08
C LEU A 192 1.86 3.94 -1.57
N LEU A 193 3.14 3.92 -1.91
CA LEU A 193 4.08 2.85 -1.59
C LEU A 193 4.96 3.25 -0.41
N VAL A 194 4.91 2.50 0.66
CA VAL A 194 5.89 2.57 1.76
C VAL A 194 6.86 1.42 1.62
N ASP A 195 8.15 1.69 1.59
CA ASP A 195 9.17 0.63 1.58
C ASP A 195 10.46 1.05 2.30
N GLN A 196 11.15 0.04 2.87
CA GLN A 196 12.49 0.20 3.39
C GLN A 196 13.57 -0.04 2.29
N ASN A 197 13.20 -0.68 1.18
CA ASN A 197 14.07 -0.87 0.02
C ASN A 197 14.09 0.41 -0.81
N ILE A 198 14.93 1.37 -0.39
CA ILE A 198 15.04 2.70 -0.98
C ILE A 198 15.30 2.61 -2.49
N ASN A 199 16.23 1.73 -2.93
CA ASN A 199 16.56 1.57 -4.33
C ASN A 199 15.34 1.21 -5.18
N LYS A 200 14.54 0.23 -4.73
CA LYS A 200 13.32 -0.19 -5.44
C LYS A 200 12.25 0.89 -5.41
N ALA A 201 11.99 1.48 -4.24
CA ALA A 201 11.00 2.54 -4.09
C ALA A 201 11.32 3.73 -5.01
N VAL A 202 12.58 4.20 -5.04
CA VAL A 202 13.02 5.29 -5.93
C VAL A 202 12.84 4.90 -7.40
N HIS A 203 13.15 3.63 -7.77
CA HIS A 203 13.05 3.21 -9.16
C HIS A 203 11.61 3.24 -9.71
N VAL A 204 10.61 2.88 -8.90
CA VAL A 204 9.21 2.75 -9.35
C VAL A 204 8.35 3.98 -9.09
N SER A 205 8.76 4.87 -8.18
CA SER A 205 7.97 6.04 -7.80
C SER A 205 8.14 7.21 -8.78
N ASP A 206 7.09 8.01 -8.92
CA ASP A 206 7.11 9.27 -9.66
C ASP A 206 7.52 10.44 -8.75
N TYR A 207 7.09 10.39 -7.48
CA TYR A 207 7.40 11.36 -6.43
C TYR A 207 7.70 10.64 -5.12
N LEU A 208 8.56 11.21 -4.26
CA LEU A 208 8.97 10.59 -3.01
C LEU A 208 8.93 11.55 -1.83
N TYR A 209 8.61 10.98 -0.68
CA TYR A 209 8.76 11.59 0.64
C TYR A 209 9.74 10.75 1.47
N MET A 210 10.70 11.39 2.11
CA MET A 210 11.58 10.75 3.07
C MET A 210 11.11 11.08 4.48
N LEU A 211 10.71 10.04 5.22
CA LEU A 211 10.29 10.15 6.62
C LEU A 211 11.44 9.83 7.54
N GLU A 212 11.57 10.63 8.59
CA GLU A 212 12.47 10.40 9.70
C GLU A 212 11.81 10.89 11.01
N ARG A 213 11.81 10.03 12.05
CA ARG A 213 11.27 10.34 13.37
C ARG A 213 9.87 10.99 13.34
N GLY A 214 9.00 10.45 12.47
CA GLY A 214 7.62 10.91 12.35
C GLY A 214 7.40 12.23 11.61
N GLN A 215 8.40 12.72 10.87
CA GLN A 215 8.34 13.95 10.08
C GLN A 215 8.82 13.72 8.65
N VAL A 216 8.33 14.54 7.72
CA VAL A 216 8.88 14.61 6.36
C VAL A 216 10.17 15.45 6.41
N ARG A 217 11.30 14.84 6.09
CA ARG A 217 12.61 15.50 6.03
C ARG A 217 12.93 16.03 4.65
N ARG A 218 12.44 15.33 3.64
CA ARG A 218 12.69 15.64 2.24
C ARG A 218 11.55 15.15 1.39
N GLU A 219 11.25 15.89 0.32
CA GLU A 219 10.31 15.47 -0.72
C GLU A 219 10.77 15.95 -2.08
N GLY A 220 10.32 15.30 -3.14
CA GLY A 220 10.62 15.72 -4.51
C GLY A 220 10.33 14.66 -5.56
N PRO A 221 10.45 15.02 -6.83
CA PRO A 221 10.33 14.07 -7.93
C PRO A 221 11.47 13.03 -7.90
N ARG A 222 11.22 11.86 -8.51
CA ARG A 222 12.16 10.73 -8.56
C ARG A 222 13.60 11.12 -8.90
N ARG A 223 13.79 12.02 -9.86
CA ARG A 223 15.14 12.45 -10.32
C ARG A 223 16.00 12.98 -9.18
N ASP A 224 15.42 13.77 -8.28
CA ASP A 224 16.15 14.41 -7.18
C ASP A 224 16.65 13.39 -6.15
N PHE A 225 15.95 12.26 -6.05
CA PHE A 225 16.33 11.12 -5.19
C PHE A 225 17.29 10.17 -5.90
N ALA A 226 17.15 9.95 -7.21
CA ALA A 226 18.01 9.07 -7.99
C ALA A 226 19.45 9.59 -8.03
N ASP A 227 19.62 10.90 -8.20
CA ASP A 227 20.95 11.54 -8.28
C ASP A 227 21.71 11.45 -6.94
N GLN A 228 21.02 11.40 -5.82
CA GLN A 228 21.59 11.35 -4.46
C GLN A 228 21.38 10.01 -3.76
N LEU A 229 21.03 8.97 -4.51
CA LEU A 229 20.60 7.69 -3.96
C LEU A 229 21.65 7.07 -3.00
N ARG A 230 22.94 7.16 -3.32
CA ARG A 230 24.02 6.62 -2.47
C ARG A 230 24.11 7.33 -1.12
N GLU A 231 23.91 8.64 -1.11
CA GLU A 231 23.90 9.45 0.11
C GLU A 231 22.69 9.12 0.96
N ILE A 232 21.50 9.11 0.37
CA ILE A 232 20.24 8.77 1.05
C ILE A 232 20.30 7.38 1.68
N VAL A 233 20.82 6.38 0.95
CA VAL A 233 20.97 5.01 1.48
C VAL A 233 21.96 4.98 2.64
N ARG A 234 23.08 5.69 2.53
CA ARG A 234 24.06 5.78 3.61
C ARG A 234 23.47 6.40 4.87
N ASP A 235 22.78 7.53 4.74
CA ASP A 235 22.17 8.25 5.87
C ASP A 235 21.05 7.43 6.54
N ALA A 236 20.25 6.74 5.74
CA ALA A 236 19.21 5.84 6.26
C ALA A 236 19.79 4.61 7.02
N LEU A 237 20.99 4.14 6.65
CA LEU A 237 21.65 3.01 7.31
C LEU A 237 22.43 3.42 8.57
N LEU A 238 23.01 4.62 8.57
CA LEU A 238 23.85 5.09 9.69
C LEU A 238 23.06 5.77 10.81
N GLY A 239 21.77 6.05 10.59
CA GLY A 239 20.90 6.65 11.60
C GLY A 239 21.37 8.05 12.03
N ALA A 240 21.80 8.85 11.05
CA ALA A 240 22.28 10.22 11.27
C ALA A 240 21.21 11.13 11.87
#